data_9d673fe6caddfaaa4afb570496a1b13d
#
_entry.id   9d673fe6caddfaaa4afb570496a1b13d
#
_cell.length_a   1.000
_cell.length_b   1.000
_cell.length_c   1.000
_cell.angle_alpha   90.00
_cell.angle_beta   90.00
_cell.angle_gamma   90.00
#
_symmetry.space_group_name_H-M   'P 1'
#
loop_
_entity.id
_entity.type
_entity.pdbx_description
1 polymer ?
#
loop_
_entity_poly.entity_id
_entity_poly.type
_entity_poly.pdbx_seq_one_letter_code
_entity_poly.pdbx_strand_id
1 'polypeptide(L)'
;VSFRSSLRFALISALCVVAAGVFAAEPAWVAKPGPWGELQVRTVYLEPPENILAIVAKPTSVTRWTFEQTTEKGVREIMEKAGLPSAVIGRLLSPTQVVASGNSVVVLPKVEDLLAISQEARSALYAELAKSAANEYQRDPVFIHGGDIEDWLAETEIAKPQQELLRKLLWRRGSAVVFSDIQALLTLAKNSDEVAAVFRTITRVRSLLVELKLPLKEGRAEFIDYWSAGTLNAERAPFLVAITRRRAPQMIDITQFLPTLARRRVYTFPTAAMGLKGRLPDCHWTSLNFFEEEPKDLFLDSAKASEHLLSGYVAIDPPFKFGDVLCFLDNGEGLHTCVQVADDIVLTKNGESILAPWTFMSLKDLEEIYRRSANTRVQGYRLKGH
;
A
#
# COMPACT_ATOMS: atom_id res chain seq x y z
N VAL A 1 -3.96 84.63 -20.24
CA VAL A 1 -3.76 84.28 -18.88
C VAL A 1 -4.53 82.95 -18.65
N SER A 2 -3.85 81.82 -18.62
CA SER A 2 -4.47 80.49 -18.48
C SER A 2 -3.85 79.79 -17.31
N PHE A 3 -4.64 79.51 -16.30
CA PHE A 3 -4.28 78.65 -15.19
C PHE A 3 -4.55 77.19 -15.54
N ARG A 4 -3.56 76.33 -15.55
CA ARG A 4 -3.73 74.86 -15.57
C ARG A 4 -3.32 74.33 -14.21
N SER A 5 -4.28 73.87 -13.44
CA SER A 5 -4.09 73.13 -12.21
C SER A 5 -3.84 71.66 -12.53
N SER A 6 -2.66 71.16 -12.17
CA SER A 6 -2.28 69.75 -12.29
C SER A 6 -2.68 69.01 -11.02
N LEU A 7 -3.72 68.16 -11.15
CA LEU A 7 -4.09 67.21 -10.08
C LEU A 7 -3.21 65.96 -10.25
N ARG A 8 -2.28 65.73 -9.34
CA ARG A 8 -1.50 64.48 -9.27
C ARG A 8 -2.28 63.46 -8.42
N PHE A 9 -2.85 62.48 -9.09
CA PHE A 9 -3.33 61.26 -8.43
C PHE A 9 -2.14 60.37 -8.04
N ALA A 10 -1.90 60.26 -6.73
CA ALA A 10 -0.96 59.22 -6.20
C ALA A 10 -1.75 57.93 -6.10
N LEU A 11 -1.49 56.98 -7.00
CA LEU A 11 -1.92 55.59 -6.87
C LEU A 11 -1.02 54.91 -5.83
N ILE A 12 -1.56 54.64 -4.64
CA ILE A 12 -0.94 53.78 -3.64
C ILE A 12 -1.35 52.34 -4.04
N SER A 13 -0.46 51.64 -4.77
CA SER A 13 -0.61 50.20 -4.97
C SER A 13 -0.23 49.49 -3.69
N ALA A 14 -1.19 49.10 -2.90
CA ALA A 14 -1.00 48.19 -1.78
C ALA A 14 -0.74 46.79 -2.38
N LEU A 15 0.54 46.39 -2.43
CA LEU A 15 0.97 45.04 -2.78
C LEU A 15 0.66 44.14 -1.58
N CYS A 16 -0.52 43.50 -1.58
CA CYS A 16 -0.79 42.39 -0.67
C CYS A 16 0.09 41.21 -1.09
N VAL A 17 1.25 41.09 -0.49
CA VAL A 17 2.02 39.85 -0.51
C VAL A 17 1.27 38.86 0.36
N VAL A 18 0.38 38.08 -0.25
CA VAL A 18 -0.12 36.84 0.36
C VAL A 18 1.06 35.89 0.41
N ALA A 19 1.76 35.89 1.53
CA ALA A 19 2.66 34.78 1.84
C ALA A 19 1.80 33.54 1.94
N ALA A 20 1.71 32.77 0.84
CA ALA A 20 1.25 31.40 0.88
C ALA A 20 2.25 30.65 1.75
N GLY A 21 2.00 30.61 3.06
CA GLY A 21 2.68 29.68 3.94
C GLY A 21 2.39 28.30 3.41
N VAL A 22 3.37 27.66 2.79
CA VAL A 22 3.35 26.23 2.57
C VAL A 22 3.34 25.64 3.99
N PHE A 23 2.17 25.36 4.51
CA PHE A 23 2.03 24.52 5.68
C PHE A 23 2.53 23.14 5.25
N ALA A 24 3.81 22.87 5.49
CA ALA A 24 4.32 21.52 5.41
C ALA A 24 3.46 20.71 6.41
N ALA A 25 2.70 19.75 5.89
CA ALA A 25 1.95 18.83 6.73
C ALA A 25 2.93 18.26 7.78
N GLU A 26 2.53 18.22 9.04
CA GLU A 26 3.38 17.64 10.07
C GLU A 26 3.73 16.20 9.69
N PRO A 27 4.98 15.75 9.98
CA PRO A 27 5.34 14.36 9.69
C PRO A 27 4.42 13.43 10.45
N ALA A 28 3.98 12.34 9.82
CA ALA A 28 3.13 11.35 10.46
C ALA A 28 3.82 10.75 11.71
N TRP A 29 5.15 10.64 11.67
CA TRP A 29 6.00 10.29 12.81
C TRP A 29 7.48 10.64 12.54
N VAL A 30 8.27 10.62 13.60
CA VAL A 30 9.73 10.80 13.56
C VAL A 30 10.35 9.46 13.94
N ALA A 31 11.26 8.96 13.11
CA ALA A 31 11.99 7.73 13.42
C ALA A 31 12.85 7.90 14.68
N LYS A 32 13.04 6.82 15.44
CA LYS A 32 13.93 6.83 16.58
C LYS A 32 15.34 7.25 16.16
N PRO A 33 16.08 8.00 16.99
CA PRO A 33 17.45 8.36 16.68
C PRO A 33 18.32 7.11 16.46
N GLY A 34 19.17 7.17 15.44
CA GLY A 34 20.07 6.08 15.09
C GLY A 34 21.16 6.54 14.12
N PRO A 35 22.02 5.62 13.66
CA PRO A 35 23.11 5.96 12.73
C PRO A 35 22.60 6.48 11.39
N TRP A 36 21.33 6.29 11.07
CA TRP A 36 20.66 6.80 9.87
C TRP A 36 20.36 8.30 9.89
N GLY A 37 20.57 8.98 11.02
CA GLY A 37 20.25 10.40 11.21
C GLY A 37 18.82 10.64 11.73
N GLU A 38 18.38 11.90 11.75
CA GLU A 38 17.02 12.29 12.16
C GLU A 38 16.10 12.21 10.95
N LEU A 39 15.19 11.22 10.93
CA LEU A 39 14.27 10.98 9.82
C LEU A 39 12.86 11.46 10.17
N GLN A 40 12.23 12.15 9.23
CA GLN A 40 10.82 12.51 9.25
C GLN A 40 10.07 11.65 8.24
N VAL A 41 8.91 11.15 8.63
CA VAL A 41 8.13 10.20 7.84
C VAL A 41 6.72 10.74 7.61
N ARG A 42 6.26 10.69 6.37
CA ARG A 42 4.90 11.02 5.96
C ARG A 42 4.29 9.87 5.19
N THR A 43 2.98 9.76 5.25
CA THR A 43 2.24 8.83 4.39
C THR A 43 2.07 9.44 2.99
N VAL A 44 2.20 8.60 1.96
CA VAL A 44 1.81 8.89 0.58
C VAL A 44 1.04 7.70 0.02
N TYR A 45 0.15 7.95 -0.93
CA TYR A 45 -0.60 6.91 -1.62
C TYR A 45 -0.18 6.84 -3.08
N LEU A 46 0.32 5.68 -3.50
CA LEU A 46 0.74 5.42 -4.87
C LEU A 46 -0.45 4.88 -5.66
N GLU A 47 -0.78 5.53 -6.75
CA GLU A 47 -1.84 5.10 -7.66
C GLU A 47 -1.23 4.48 -8.92
N PRO A 48 -1.81 3.35 -9.41
CA PRO A 48 -1.33 2.74 -10.65
C PRO A 48 -1.46 3.71 -11.83
N PRO A 49 -0.47 3.74 -12.75
CA PRO A 49 -0.57 4.54 -13.97
C PRO A 49 -1.65 3.99 -14.92
N GLU A 50 -2.14 4.85 -15.81
CA GLU A 50 -3.26 4.57 -16.72
C GLU A 50 -3.12 3.27 -17.54
N ASN A 51 -1.92 2.95 -17.98
CA ASN A 51 -1.67 1.72 -18.75
C ASN A 51 -1.88 0.44 -17.91
N ILE A 52 -1.67 0.50 -16.61
CA ILE A 52 -1.97 -0.61 -15.68
C ILE A 52 -3.47 -0.66 -15.39
N LEU A 53 -4.07 0.50 -15.12
CA LEU A 53 -5.52 0.59 -14.88
C LEU A 53 -6.32 0.05 -16.08
N ALA A 54 -5.92 0.34 -17.31
CA ALA A 54 -6.56 -0.17 -18.51
C ALA A 54 -6.57 -1.72 -18.59
N ILE A 55 -5.60 -2.39 -17.97
CA ILE A 55 -5.52 -3.85 -17.92
C ILE A 55 -6.44 -4.42 -16.83
N VAL A 56 -6.49 -3.78 -15.66
CA VAL A 56 -7.12 -4.32 -14.45
C VAL A 56 -8.56 -3.85 -14.24
N ALA A 57 -8.92 -2.66 -14.76
CA ALA A 57 -10.24 -2.10 -14.63
C ALA A 57 -11.24 -2.86 -15.49
N LYS A 58 -12.00 -3.74 -14.86
CA LYS A 58 -13.13 -4.44 -15.51
C LYS A 58 -14.44 -3.91 -14.90
N PRO A 59 -15.03 -2.87 -15.48
CA PRO A 59 -16.22 -2.25 -14.93
C PRO A 59 -17.40 -3.23 -15.04
N THR A 60 -17.80 -3.78 -13.91
CA THR A 60 -19.08 -4.49 -13.76
C THR A 60 -19.86 -3.80 -12.66
N SER A 61 -21.06 -3.36 -12.95
CA SER A 61 -21.95 -2.68 -11.99
C SER A 61 -22.85 -3.65 -11.22
N VAL A 62 -22.66 -4.96 -11.35
CA VAL A 62 -23.51 -5.97 -10.72
C VAL A 62 -22.74 -6.66 -9.60
N THR A 63 -23.12 -6.39 -8.37
CA THR A 63 -22.63 -7.15 -7.21
C THR A 63 -23.16 -8.59 -7.29
N ARG A 64 -22.27 -9.53 -7.07
CA ARG A 64 -22.57 -10.95 -7.16
C ARG A 64 -21.98 -11.70 -5.98
N TRP A 65 -22.81 -12.50 -5.28
CA TRP A 65 -22.37 -13.43 -4.24
C TRP A 65 -22.65 -14.86 -4.69
N THR A 66 -21.64 -15.68 -4.73
CA THR A 66 -21.75 -17.09 -5.14
C THR A 66 -21.58 -17.98 -3.92
N PHE A 67 -22.59 -18.78 -3.65
CA PHE A 67 -22.57 -19.81 -2.61
C PHE A 67 -22.48 -21.17 -3.30
N GLU A 68 -21.35 -21.85 -3.15
CA GLU A 68 -21.07 -23.12 -3.78
C GLU A 68 -21.55 -24.28 -2.92
N GLN A 69 -21.92 -25.40 -3.56
CA GLN A 69 -22.30 -26.65 -2.92
C GLN A 69 -23.44 -26.50 -1.89
N THR A 70 -24.42 -25.65 -2.18
CA THR A 70 -25.54 -25.36 -1.28
C THR A 70 -26.83 -25.10 -2.04
N THR A 71 -27.95 -25.04 -1.29
CA THR A 71 -29.30 -24.71 -1.77
C THR A 71 -29.71 -23.33 -1.24
N GLU A 72 -30.81 -22.76 -1.75
CA GLU A 72 -31.40 -21.53 -1.20
C GLU A 72 -31.68 -21.63 0.31
N LYS A 73 -32.11 -22.80 0.79
CA LYS A 73 -32.27 -23.04 2.23
C LYS A 73 -30.95 -22.91 2.97
N GLY A 74 -29.89 -23.52 2.47
CA GLY A 74 -28.55 -23.40 3.06
C GLY A 74 -28.00 -21.96 3.03
N VAL A 75 -28.25 -21.22 1.94
CA VAL A 75 -27.87 -19.78 1.87
C VAL A 75 -28.64 -18.99 2.93
N ARG A 76 -29.94 -19.26 3.14
CA ARG A 76 -30.72 -18.63 4.21
C ARG A 76 -30.11 -18.89 5.57
N GLU A 77 -29.77 -20.14 5.88
CA GLU A 77 -29.15 -20.53 7.16
C GLU A 77 -27.80 -19.82 7.37
N ILE A 78 -27.00 -19.67 6.31
CA ILE A 78 -25.72 -18.88 6.34
C ILE A 78 -26.02 -17.43 6.69
N MET A 79 -26.97 -16.78 6.02
CA MET A 79 -27.33 -15.38 6.24
C MET A 79 -27.92 -15.15 7.64
N GLU A 80 -28.77 -16.06 8.13
CA GLU A 80 -29.32 -16.03 9.50
C GLU A 80 -28.21 -16.14 10.54
N LYS A 81 -27.29 -17.09 10.36
CA LYS A 81 -26.13 -17.28 11.24
C LYS A 81 -25.19 -16.06 11.23
N ALA A 82 -25.07 -15.38 10.09
CA ALA A 82 -24.31 -14.14 9.98
C ALA A 82 -25.02 -12.93 10.65
N GLY A 83 -26.27 -13.09 11.08
CA GLY A 83 -27.04 -12.05 11.78
C GLY A 83 -27.78 -11.08 10.87
N LEU A 84 -28.07 -11.46 9.62
CA LEU A 84 -28.84 -10.60 8.74
C LEU A 84 -30.32 -10.56 9.19
N PRO A 85 -30.99 -9.38 9.13
CA PRO A 85 -32.42 -9.27 9.43
C PRO A 85 -33.26 -10.10 8.46
N SER A 86 -34.31 -10.78 8.95
CA SER A 86 -35.17 -11.64 8.13
C SER A 86 -35.80 -10.92 6.92
N ALA A 87 -36.11 -9.63 7.07
CA ALA A 87 -36.62 -8.81 5.97
C ALA A 87 -35.57 -8.60 4.85
N VAL A 88 -34.30 -8.47 5.21
CA VAL A 88 -33.16 -8.35 4.25
C VAL A 88 -33.00 -9.70 3.54
N ILE A 89 -32.96 -10.79 4.29
CA ILE A 89 -32.86 -12.16 3.74
C ILE A 89 -33.99 -12.43 2.76
N GLY A 90 -35.20 -12.04 3.10
CA GLY A 90 -36.39 -12.21 2.22
C GLY A 90 -36.24 -11.46 0.89
N ARG A 91 -35.65 -10.28 0.88
CA ARG A 91 -35.35 -9.53 -0.37
C ARG A 91 -34.23 -10.17 -1.16
N LEU A 92 -33.12 -10.48 -0.51
CA LEU A 92 -31.91 -11.09 -1.13
C LEU A 92 -32.25 -12.45 -1.78
N LEU A 93 -33.14 -13.22 -1.19
CA LEU A 93 -33.59 -14.52 -1.71
C LEU A 93 -34.90 -14.42 -2.51
N SER A 94 -35.26 -13.25 -2.98
CA SER A 94 -36.38 -13.08 -3.91
C SER A 94 -36.04 -13.66 -5.29
N PRO A 95 -37.02 -14.13 -6.07
CA PRO A 95 -36.80 -14.71 -7.40
C PRO A 95 -36.11 -13.75 -8.40
N THR A 96 -36.14 -12.45 -8.12
CA THR A 96 -35.49 -11.41 -8.96
C THR A 96 -34.02 -11.20 -8.63
N GLN A 97 -33.56 -11.73 -7.49
CA GLN A 97 -32.18 -11.55 -7.00
C GLN A 97 -31.41 -12.86 -6.86
N VAL A 98 -32.07 -14.01 -7.03
CA VAL A 98 -31.44 -15.32 -6.93
C VAL A 98 -31.41 -16.00 -8.29
N VAL A 99 -30.27 -16.57 -8.61
CA VAL A 99 -30.08 -17.43 -9.78
C VAL A 99 -29.50 -18.75 -9.31
N ALA A 100 -30.24 -19.83 -9.47
CA ALA A 100 -29.71 -21.18 -9.26
C ALA A 100 -28.84 -21.57 -10.47
N SER A 101 -27.60 -22.04 -10.23
CA SER A 101 -26.66 -22.46 -11.26
C SER A 101 -26.00 -23.78 -10.85
N GLY A 102 -26.53 -24.88 -11.33
CA GLY A 102 -26.06 -26.20 -10.96
C GLY A 102 -26.17 -26.47 -9.46
N ASN A 103 -25.04 -26.74 -8.81
CA ASN A 103 -24.93 -26.95 -7.35
C ASN A 103 -24.56 -25.65 -6.57
N SER A 104 -24.83 -24.50 -7.16
CA SER A 104 -24.49 -23.19 -6.58
C SER A 104 -25.70 -22.26 -6.61
N VAL A 105 -25.79 -21.39 -5.63
CA VAL A 105 -26.77 -20.31 -5.55
C VAL A 105 -26.04 -18.98 -5.72
N VAL A 106 -26.48 -18.18 -6.66
CA VAL A 106 -25.94 -16.83 -6.90
C VAL A 106 -26.97 -15.82 -6.45
N VAL A 107 -26.57 -14.92 -5.57
CA VAL A 107 -27.37 -13.78 -5.10
C VAL A 107 -26.83 -12.50 -5.72
N LEU A 108 -27.73 -11.64 -6.21
CA LEU A 108 -27.43 -10.36 -6.85
C LEU A 108 -27.95 -9.21 -5.96
N PRO A 109 -27.25 -8.86 -4.88
CA PRO A 109 -27.73 -7.84 -3.94
C PRO A 109 -27.76 -6.47 -4.60
N LYS A 110 -28.77 -5.68 -4.30
CA LYS A 110 -28.85 -4.28 -4.64
C LYS A 110 -28.16 -3.43 -3.59
N VAL A 111 -27.81 -2.20 -3.91
CA VAL A 111 -27.14 -1.26 -2.99
C VAL A 111 -27.95 -1.07 -1.71
N GLU A 112 -29.29 -1.01 -1.81
CA GLU A 112 -30.18 -0.86 -0.65
C GLU A 112 -30.10 -2.06 0.31
N ASP A 113 -29.92 -3.26 -0.22
CA ASP A 113 -29.76 -4.48 0.59
C ASP A 113 -28.41 -4.48 1.28
N LEU A 114 -27.33 -4.08 0.57
CA LEU A 114 -26.00 -3.92 1.15
C LEU A 114 -26.02 -2.92 2.32
N LEU A 115 -26.68 -1.78 2.15
CA LEU A 115 -26.81 -0.75 3.19
C LEU A 115 -27.66 -1.18 4.40
N ALA A 116 -28.54 -2.16 4.22
CA ALA A 116 -29.38 -2.68 5.30
C ALA A 116 -28.69 -3.75 6.17
N ILE A 117 -27.46 -4.15 5.82
CA ILE A 117 -26.66 -5.12 6.57
C ILE A 117 -25.73 -4.37 7.53
N SER A 118 -25.77 -4.69 8.82
CA SER A 118 -24.83 -4.10 9.79
C SER A 118 -23.39 -4.50 9.48
N GLN A 119 -22.41 -3.75 10.01
CA GLN A 119 -21.00 -4.03 9.80
C GLN A 119 -20.61 -5.43 10.32
N GLU A 120 -21.15 -5.83 11.47
CA GLU A 120 -20.89 -7.13 12.10
C GLU A 120 -21.46 -8.27 11.23
N ALA A 121 -22.73 -8.15 10.81
CA ALA A 121 -23.36 -9.14 9.94
C ALA A 121 -22.67 -9.23 8.58
N ARG A 122 -22.23 -8.09 8.01
CA ARG A 122 -21.42 -8.05 6.79
C ARG A 122 -20.11 -8.77 6.97
N SER A 123 -19.39 -8.52 8.08
CA SER A 123 -18.11 -9.18 8.38
C SER A 123 -18.30 -10.70 8.46
N ALA A 124 -19.34 -11.19 9.12
CA ALA A 124 -19.62 -12.61 9.24
C ALA A 124 -19.99 -13.23 7.89
N LEU A 125 -20.88 -12.58 7.11
CA LEU A 125 -21.29 -13.05 5.79
C LEU A 125 -20.11 -13.07 4.81
N TYR A 126 -19.29 -12.01 4.78
CA TYR A 126 -18.17 -11.92 3.83
C TYR A 126 -17.04 -12.88 4.17
N ALA A 127 -16.86 -13.23 5.45
CA ALA A 127 -15.98 -14.33 5.84
C ALA A 127 -16.43 -15.69 5.26
N GLU A 128 -17.73 -15.95 5.19
CA GLU A 128 -18.25 -17.15 4.52
C GLU A 128 -18.08 -17.09 3.00
N LEU A 129 -18.42 -15.96 2.39
CA LEU A 129 -18.25 -15.77 0.94
C LEU A 129 -16.79 -15.89 0.50
N ALA A 130 -15.85 -15.44 1.31
CA ALA A 130 -14.41 -15.51 1.04
C ALA A 130 -13.85 -16.94 0.91
N LYS A 131 -14.59 -17.96 1.34
CA LYS A 131 -14.20 -19.36 1.21
C LYS A 131 -14.26 -19.85 -0.24
N SER A 132 -15.10 -19.25 -1.09
CA SER A 132 -15.19 -19.56 -2.51
C SER A 132 -14.34 -18.63 -3.37
N ALA A 133 -13.59 -19.23 -4.31
CA ALA A 133 -12.81 -18.48 -5.28
C ALA A 133 -13.67 -17.61 -6.22
N ALA A 134 -14.96 -17.92 -6.35
CA ALA A 134 -15.90 -17.14 -7.15
C ALA A 134 -16.23 -15.77 -6.55
N ASN A 135 -15.91 -15.53 -5.28
CA ASN A 135 -16.13 -14.27 -4.57
C ASN A 135 -14.80 -13.52 -4.37
N GLU A 136 -14.18 -13.14 -5.48
CA GLU A 136 -12.84 -12.52 -5.51
C GLU A 136 -12.72 -11.35 -4.53
N TYR A 137 -13.67 -10.41 -4.53
CA TYR A 137 -13.59 -9.19 -3.71
C TYR A 137 -13.83 -9.44 -2.21
N GLN A 138 -14.52 -10.49 -1.82
CA GLN A 138 -14.64 -10.87 -0.41
C GLN A 138 -13.41 -11.66 0.05
N ARG A 139 -12.82 -12.45 -0.84
CA ARG A 139 -11.60 -13.20 -0.57
C ARG A 139 -10.37 -12.28 -0.49
N ASP A 140 -10.26 -11.36 -1.44
CA ASP A 140 -9.15 -10.42 -1.57
C ASP A 140 -9.68 -8.96 -1.52
N PRO A 141 -10.18 -8.51 -0.35
CA PRO A 141 -10.76 -7.18 -0.20
C PRO A 141 -9.72 -6.08 -0.28
N VAL A 142 -10.15 -4.86 -0.57
CA VAL A 142 -9.34 -3.65 -0.45
C VAL A 142 -9.04 -3.37 1.02
N PHE A 143 -7.78 -3.33 1.41
CA PHE A 143 -7.34 -3.02 2.77
C PHE A 143 -7.20 -1.50 2.97
N ILE A 144 -7.82 -0.99 4.03
CA ILE A 144 -7.64 0.38 4.49
C ILE A 144 -6.50 0.36 5.52
N HIS A 145 -5.28 0.54 5.04
CA HIS A 145 -4.09 0.49 5.88
C HIS A 145 -4.11 1.57 6.97
N GLY A 146 -3.73 1.18 8.19
CA GLY A 146 -3.82 2.05 9.36
C GLY A 146 -5.24 2.24 9.92
N GLY A 147 -6.28 1.72 9.24
CA GLY A 147 -7.67 1.78 9.67
C GLY A 147 -8.32 3.18 9.61
N ASP A 148 -7.57 4.19 9.17
CA ASP A 148 -8.07 5.56 8.99
C ASP A 148 -8.61 5.76 7.57
N ILE A 149 -9.94 5.69 7.47
CA ILE A 149 -10.64 5.88 6.19
C ILE A 149 -10.54 7.33 5.69
N GLU A 150 -10.43 8.30 6.58
CA GLU A 150 -10.37 9.71 6.17
C GLU A 150 -8.99 10.03 5.58
N ASP A 151 -7.91 9.53 6.18
CA ASP A 151 -6.57 9.61 5.59
C ASP A 151 -6.52 8.87 4.25
N TRP A 152 -7.11 7.67 4.18
CA TRP A 152 -7.16 6.89 2.95
C TRP A 152 -7.98 7.54 1.84
N LEU A 153 -9.04 8.30 2.17
CA LEU A 153 -9.87 9.06 1.22
C LEU A 153 -9.33 10.46 0.93
N ALA A 154 -8.38 10.94 1.72
CA ALA A 154 -7.76 12.22 1.46
C ALA A 154 -7.13 12.23 0.05
N GLU A 155 -7.29 13.33 -0.65
CA GLU A 155 -6.73 13.53 -2.00
C GLU A 155 -7.23 12.53 -3.06
N THR A 156 -8.37 11.83 -2.83
CA THR A 156 -8.99 11.00 -3.86
C THR A 156 -9.87 11.82 -4.79
N GLU A 157 -9.97 11.37 -6.05
CA GLU A 157 -10.83 12.00 -7.05
C GLU A 157 -12.26 11.44 -7.08
N ILE A 158 -12.60 10.44 -6.24
CA ILE A 158 -13.95 9.89 -6.20
C ILE A 158 -14.96 10.90 -5.64
N ALA A 159 -16.15 10.93 -6.23
CA ALA A 159 -17.20 11.87 -5.87
C ALA A 159 -17.70 11.64 -4.42
N LYS A 160 -18.15 12.70 -3.76
CA LYS A 160 -18.66 12.61 -2.37
C LYS A 160 -19.71 11.51 -2.16
N PRO A 161 -20.71 11.30 -3.04
CA PRO A 161 -21.66 10.19 -2.86
C PRO A 161 -21.00 8.81 -2.84
N GLN A 162 -19.95 8.60 -3.64
CA GLN A 162 -19.18 7.36 -3.65
C GLN A 162 -18.36 7.20 -2.35
N GLN A 163 -17.75 8.28 -1.85
CA GLN A 163 -17.05 8.26 -0.56
C GLN A 163 -17.99 7.91 0.60
N GLU A 164 -19.19 8.50 0.62
CA GLU A 164 -20.22 8.21 1.64
C GLU A 164 -20.69 6.76 1.58
N LEU A 165 -20.91 6.23 0.36
CA LEU A 165 -21.28 4.84 0.16
C LEU A 165 -20.19 3.90 0.64
N LEU A 166 -18.93 4.20 0.29
CA LEU A 166 -17.77 3.41 0.71
C LEU A 166 -17.67 3.33 2.23
N ARG A 167 -17.77 4.48 2.95
CA ARG A 167 -17.76 4.50 4.42
C ARG A 167 -18.82 3.60 5.05
N LYS A 168 -20.02 3.55 4.46
CA LYS A 168 -21.13 2.71 4.95
C LYS A 168 -20.94 1.23 4.67
N LEU A 169 -20.12 0.88 3.66
CA LEU A 169 -19.91 -0.51 3.22
C LEU A 169 -18.60 -1.12 3.75
N LEU A 170 -17.86 -0.40 4.60
CA LEU A 170 -16.69 -0.95 5.28
C LEU A 170 -17.07 -2.13 6.18
N TRP A 171 -16.15 -3.09 6.29
CA TRP A 171 -16.29 -4.22 7.19
C TRP A 171 -14.97 -4.60 7.83
N ARG A 172 -14.95 -5.55 8.76
CA ARG A 172 -13.75 -5.96 9.46
C ARG A 172 -13.35 -7.39 9.09
N ARG A 173 -12.06 -7.55 8.73
CA ARG A 173 -11.40 -8.84 8.59
C ARG A 173 -10.35 -8.97 9.70
N GLY A 174 -10.75 -9.61 10.80
CA GLY A 174 -9.97 -9.54 12.03
C GLY A 174 -9.91 -8.11 12.56
N SER A 175 -8.70 -7.59 12.79
CA SER A 175 -8.47 -6.19 13.21
C SER A 175 -8.52 -5.20 12.04
N ALA A 176 -8.31 -5.66 10.80
CA ALA A 176 -8.23 -4.79 9.63
C ALA A 176 -9.59 -4.25 9.19
N VAL A 177 -9.61 -2.99 8.76
CA VAL A 177 -10.73 -2.36 8.06
C VAL A 177 -10.58 -2.62 6.57
N VAL A 178 -11.61 -3.13 5.93
CA VAL A 178 -11.57 -3.54 4.52
C VAL A 178 -12.87 -3.19 3.77
N PHE A 179 -12.78 -3.20 2.43
CA PHE A 179 -13.88 -2.91 1.52
C PHE A 179 -13.95 -3.92 0.38
N SER A 180 -15.17 -4.35 -0.01
CA SER A 180 -15.40 -5.37 -1.05
C SER A 180 -16.44 -4.99 -2.12
N ASP A 181 -17.28 -3.99 -1.87
CA ASP A 181 -18.47 -3.69 -2.69
C ASP A 181 -18.15 -2.67 -3.81
N ILE A 182 -17.09 -2.96 -4.58
CA ILE A 182 -16.59 -2.08 -5.66
C ILE A 182 -17.68 -1.80 -6.69
N GLN A 183 -18.48 -2.82 -7.04
CA GLN A 183 -19.57 -2.71 -7.99
C GLN A 183 -20.64 -1.71 -7.54
N ALA A 184 -20.88 -1.60 -6.23
CA ALA A 184 -21.81 -0.62 -5.68
C ALA A 184 -21.32 0.82 -5.91
N LEU A 185 -20.00 1.09 -5.82
CA LEU A 185 -19.44 2.40 -6.15
C LEU A 185 -19.59 2.70 -7.65
N LEU A 186 -19.39 1.70 -8.49
CA LEU A 186 -19.50 1.85 -9.95
C LEU A 186 -20.93 2.16 -10.42
N THR A 187 -21.98 1.77 -9.66
CA THR A 187 -23.36 2.17 -9.98
C THR A 187 -23.59 3.68 -9.88
N LEU A 188 -22.76 4.40 -9.13
CA LEU A 188 -22.82 5.84 -8.95
C LEU A 188 -21.95 6.61 -9.96
N ALA A 189 -21.09 5.91 -10.71
CA ALA A 189 -20.23 6.52 -11.71
C ALA A 189 -21.05 6.91 -12.95
N LYS A 190 -20.90 8.15 -13.42
CA LYS A 190 -21.67 8.74 -14.53
C LYS A 190 -20.93 8.66 -15.86
N ASN A 191 -19.62 8.50 -15.83
CA ASN A 191 -18.75 8.49 -17.01
C ASN A 191 -17.48 7.66 -16.76
N SER A 192 -16.64 7.52 -17.78
CA SER A 192 -15.40 6.76 -17.73
C SER A 192 -14.39 7.32 -16.73
N ASP A 193 -14.35 8.63 -16.55
CA ASP A 193 -13.37 9.27 -15.64
C ASP A 193 -13.72 8.99 -14.19
N GLU A 194 -15.00 9.00 -13.83
CA GLU A 194 -15.48 8.59 -12.50
C GLU A 194 -15.24 7.10 -12.24
N VAL A 195 -15.38 6.23 -13.25
CA VAL A 195 -15.00 4.82 -13.17
C VAL A 195 -13.50 4.68 -12.93
N ALA A 196 -12.68 5.41 -13.68
CA ALA A 196 -11.22 5.39 -13.50
C ALA A 196 -10.82 5.90 -12.11
N ALA A 197 -11.46 6.95 -11.59
CA ALA A 197 -11.24 7.47 -10.25
C ALA A 197 -11.55 6.42 -9.17
N VAL A 198 -12.64 5.64 -9.30
CA VAL A 198 -12.93 4.53 -8.40
C VAL A 198 -11.79 3.50 -8.43
N PHE A 199 -11.36 3.08 -9.63
CA PHE A 199 -10.28 2.09 -9.73
C PHE A 199 -8.95 2.62 -9.19
N ARG A 200 -8.55 3.86 -9.48
CA ARG A 200 -7.36 4.49 -8.87
C ARG A 200 -7.42 4.42 -7.35
N THR A 201 -8.56 4.82 -6.78
CA THR A 201 -8.74 4.84 -5.32
C THR A 201 -8.65 3.45 -4.69
N ILE A 202 -9.34 2.45 -5.25
CA ILE A 202 -9.37 1.10 -4.64
C ILE A 202 -8.07 0.31 -4.86
N THR A 203 -7.24 0.70 -5.82
CA THR A 203 -5.95 0.05 -6.12
C THR A 203 -4.75 0.85 -5.62
N ARG A 204 -4.98 1.99 -4.96
CA ARG A 204 -3.91 2.80 -4.37
C ARG A 204 -3.23 2.06 -3.23
N VAL A 205 -1.91 2.23 -3.13
CA VAL A 205 -1.10 1.55 -2.12
C VAL A 205 -0.42 2.58 -1.23
N ARG A 206 -0.60 2.44 0.08
CA ARG A 206 0.07 3.27 1.08
C ARG A 206 1.57 3.00 1.06
N SER A 207 2.36 4.07 1.04
CA SER A 207 3.80 4.06 1.19
C SER A 207 4.24 5.16 2.15
N LEU A 208 5.50 5.16 2.53
CA LEU A 208 6.11 6.18 3.37
C LEU A 208 7.02 7.05 2.52
N LEU A 209 6.87 8.37 2.62
CA LEU A 209 7.86 9.34 2.20
C LEU A 209 8.78 9.60 3.39
N VAL A 210 10.06 9.35 3.24
CA VAL A 210 11.02 9.43 4.32
C VAL A 210 12.12 10.44 3.98
N GLU A 211 12.29 11.42 4.83
CA GLU A 211 13.23 12.53 4.62
C GLU A 211 14.21 12.65 5.77
N LEU A 212 15.49 12.77 5.44
CA LEU A 212 16.56 13.11 6.37
C LEU A 212 16.59 14.61 6.63
N LYS A 213 16.60 15.00 7.90
CA LYS A 213 16.78 16.38 8.33
C LYS A 213 18.26 16.74 8.46
N LEU A 214 18.68 17.78 7.79
CA LEU A 214 20.01 18.37 7.89
C LEU A 214 19.99 19.73 8.61
N PRO A 215 21.13 20.18 9.18
CA PRO A 215 22.42 19.48 9.30
C PRO A 215 22.35 18.33 10.30
N LEU A 216 23.22 17.33 10.10
CA LEU A 216 23.43 16.30 11.12
C LEU A 216 23.99 16.93 12.39
N LYS A 217 23.42 16.57 13.53
CA LYS A 217 23.89 17.08 14.84
C LYS A 217 25.28 16.53 15.18
N GLU A 218 25.46 15.22 14.98
CA GLU A 218 26.69 14.46 15.28
C GLU A 218 26.73 13.16 14.48
N GLY A 219 27.74 12.32 14.67
CA GLY A 219 27.76 10.95 14.13
C GLY A 219 28.01 10.86 12.62
N ARG A 220 28.75 11.80 11.99
CA ARG A 220 28.97 11.80 10.53
C ARG A 220 29.60 10.53 9.99
N ALA A 221 30.58 9.98 10.70
CA ALA A 221 31.26 8.76 10.27
C ALA A 221 30.31 7.56 10.31
N GLU A 222 29.57 7.42 11.39
CA GLU A 222 28.56 6.36 11.59
C GLU A 222 27.40 6.46 10.58
N PHE A 223 26.97 7.69 10.26
CA PHE A 223 25.99 7.94 9.21
C PHE A 223 26.47 7.48 7.83
N ILE A 224 27.72 7.83 7.46
CA ILE A 224 28.29 7.43 6.16
C ILE A 224 28.46 5.92 6.12
N ASP A 225 28.98 5.31 7.18
CA ASP A 225 29.18 3.86 7.29
C ASP A 225 27.84 3.12 7.16
N TYR A 226 26.82 3.59 7.88
CA TYR A 226 25.46 2.99 7.85
C TYR A 226 24.90 2.95 6.43
N TRP A 227 24.83 4.10 5.75
CA TRP A 227 24.22 4.18 4.42
C TRP A 227 25.10 3.62 3.29
N SER A 228 26.40 3.47 3.53
CA SER A 228 27.31 2.79 2.60
C SER A 228 27.22 1.26 2.71
N ALA A 229 26.63 0.72 3.78
CA ALA A 229 26.59 -0.71 4.07
C ALA A 229 27.98 -1.36 3.88
N GLY A 230 29.00 -0.81 4.54
CA GLY A 230 30.37 -1.17 4.26
C GLY A 230 30.77 -0.82 2.82
N THR A 231 30.91 -1.82 1.95
CA THR A 231 31.26 -1.62 0.53
C THR A 231 30.09 -1.85 -0.43
N LEU A 232 28.97 -2.39 0.02
CA LEU A 232 27.83 -2.78 -0.84
C LEU A 232 27.15 -1.58 -1.53
N ASN A 233 27.22 -0.40 -0.92
CA ASN A 233 26.66 0.84 -1.44
C ASN A 233 27.70 1.96 -1.49
N ALA A 234 28.97 1.60 -1.71
CA ALA A 234 30.11 2.53 -1.69
C ALA A 234 29.99 3.63 -2.76
N GLU A 235 29.31 3.39 -3.85
CA GLU A 235 29.05 4.40 -4.89
C GLU A 235 28.33 5.64 -4.36
N ARG A 236 27.61 5.53 -3.22
CA ARG A 236 26.92 6.64 -2.55
C ARG A 236 27.83 7.46 -1.63
N ALA A 237 28.97 6.94 -1.23
CA ALA A 237 29.87 7.62 -0.28
C ALA A 237 30.22 9.07 -0.66
N PRO A 238 30.54 9.42 -1.92
CA PRO A 238 30.79 10.82 -2.29
C PRO A 238 29.60 11.74 -2.01
N PHE A 239 28.38 11.29 -2.30
CA PHE A 239 27.16 12.05 -2.03
C PHE A 239 26.89 12.16 -0.52
N LEU A 240 27.01 11.07 0.23
CA LEU A 240 26.86 11.04 1.68
C LEU A 240 27.86 12.01 2.37
N VAL A 241 29.13 11.99 1.95
CA VAL A 241 30.13 12.92 2.45
C VAL A 241 29.74 14.37 2.15
N ALA A 242 29.26 14.66 0.95
CA ALA A 242 28.89 16.02 0.55
C ALA A 242 27.73 16.56 1.39
N ILE A 243 26.67 15.76 1.63
CA ILE A 243 25.51 16.21 2.41
C ILE A 243 25.83 16.39 3.89
N THR A 244 26.73 15.58 4.49
CA THR A 244 27.13 15.74 5.89
C THR A 244 27.89 17.05 6.16
N ARG A 245 28.38 17.74 5.12
CA ARG A 245 29.04 19.04 5.21
C ARG A 245 28.05 20.21 5.14
N ARG A 246 26.77 19.95 4.82
CA ARG A 246 25.74 21.01 4.75
C ARG A 246 25.51 21.60 6.15
N ARG A 247 25.39 22.94 6.20
CA ARG A 247 25.12 23.68 7.44
C ARG A 247 23.73 24.33 7.46
N ALA A 248 23.19 24.60 6.27
CA ALA A 248 21.83 25.15 6.15
C ALA A 248 20.78 24.05 6.38
N PRO A 249 19.67 24.36 7.05
CA PRO A 249 18.53 23.44 7.19
C PRO A 249 18.04 22.96 5.82
N GLN A 250 17.85 21.67 5.68
CA GLN A 250 17.36 21.04 4.45
C GLN A 250 16.78 19.67 4.77
N MET A 251 15.73 19.27 4.03
CA MET A 251 15.24 17.91 4.01
C MET A 251 15.74 17.21 2.76
N ILE A 252 16.14 15.96 2.88
CA ILE A 252 16.61 15.13 1.76
C ILE A 252 15.84 13.80 1.80
N ASP A 253 15.19 13.46 0.70
CA ASP A 253 14.54 12.16 0.52
C ASP A 253 15.60 11.03 0.58
N ILE A 254 15.40 10.04 1.46
CA ILE A 254 16.34 8.94 1.67
C ILE A 254 16.46 8.02 0.45
N THR A 255 15.57 8.10 -0.52
CA THR A 255 15.72 7.38 -1.78
C THR A 255 17.05 7.69 -2.47
N GLN A 256 17.63 8.89 -2.22
CA GLN A 256 18.95 9.27 -2.72
C GLN A 256 20.07 8.43 -2.12
N PHE A 257 19.85 7.76 -0.99
CA PHE A 257 20.86 6.92 -0.29
C PHE A 257 20.76 5.45 -0.72
N LEU A 258 19.66 5.05 -1.37
CA LEU A 258 19.47 3.68 -1.80
C LEU A 258 20.45 3.28 -2.91
N PRO A 259 20.80 1.97 -2.99
CA PRO A 259 21.50 1.39 -4.14
C PRO A 259 20.73 1.64 -5.44
N THR A 260 21.45 1.59 -6.55
CA THR A 260 20.93 2.03 -7.85
C THR A 260 19.63 1.35 -8.27
N LEU A 261 19.51 0.03 -8.15
CA LEU A 261 18.27 -0.68 -8.51
C LEU A 261 17.12 -0.32 -7.57
N ALA A 262 17.33 -0.39 -6.26
CA ALA A 262 16.32 -0.04 -5.26
C ALA A 262 15.79 1.38 -5.46
N ARG A 263 16.68 2.36 -5.71
CA ARG A 263 16.32 3.75 -5.99
C ARG A 263 15.48 3.92 -7.26
N ARG A 264 15.77 3.13 -8.31
CA ARG A 264 14.99 3.15 -9.57
C ARG A 264 13.60 2.54 -9.40
N ARG A 265 13.41 1.66 -8.40
CA ARG A 265 12.18 0.90 -8.20
C ARG A 265 11.24 1.50 -7.18
N VAL A 266 11.74 2.04 -6.06
CA VAL A 266 10.87 2.61 -5.03
C VAL A 266 9.89 3.63 -5.63
N TYR A 267 8.64 3.57 -5.17
CA TYR A 267 7.48 4.35 -5.65
C TYR A 267 7.07 4.08 -7.11
N THR A 268 7.50 2.96 -7.71
CA THR A 268 7.08 2.58 -9.05
C THR A 268 6.27 1.30 -9.05
N PHE A 269 5.45 1.11 -10.07
CA PHE A 269 4.75 -0.14 -10.34
C PHE A 269 5.55 -1.01 -11.32
N PRO A 270 5.44 -2.36 -11.25
CA PRO A 270 6.07 -3.22 -12.24
C PRO A 270 5.43 -3.01 -13.61
N THR A 271 6.22 -3.23 -14.66
CA THR A 271 5.72 -3.27 -16.03
C THR A 271 5.63 -4.73 -16.49
N ALA A 272 4.76 -5.02 -17.43
CA ALA A 272 4.63 -6.37 -17.99
C ALA A 272 5.95 -6.89 -18.63
N ALA A 273 6.81 -5.96 -19.08
CA ALA A 273 8.13 -6.30 -19.66
C ALA A 273 9.17 -6.76 -18.63
N MET A 274 8.92 -6.54 -17.33
CA MET A 274 9.84 -6.95 -16.25
C MET A 274 9.68 -8.42 -15.87
N GLY A 275 8.66 -9.09 -16.37
CA GLY A 275 8.40 -10.48 -16.05
C GLY A 275 9.24 -11.46 -16.89
N LEU A 276 9.48 -12.63 -16.32
CA LEU A 276 10.04 -13.77 -17.03
C LEU A 276 9.06 -14.93 -16.97
N LYS A 277 8.69 -15.50 -18.13
CA LYS A 277 7.73 -16.62 -18.22
C LYS A 277 6.40 -16.35 -17.49
N GLY A 278 5.92 -15.10 -17.56
CA GLY A 278 4.66 -14.69 -16.94
C GLY A 278 4.72 -14.40 -15.43
N ARG A 279 5.90 -14.49 -14.81
CA ARG A 279 6.11 -14.11 -13.39
C ARG A 279 6.69 -12.69 -13.31
N LEU A 280 6.09 -11.87 -12.49
CA LEU A 280 6.58 -10.51 -12.19
C LEU A 280 7.50 -10.53 -10.96
N PRO A 281 8.35 -9.51 -10.79
CA PRO A 281 9.09 -9.32 -9.55
C PRO A 281 8.19 -9.39 -8.32
N ASP A 282 8.64 -10.07 -7.29
CA ASP A 282 8.00 -10.22 -5.99
C ASP A 282 8.88 -9.69 -4.85
N CYS A 283 8.55 -10.04 -3.61
CA CYS A 283 9.31 -9.67 -2.42
C CYS A 283 10.71 -10.28 -2.42
N HIS A 284 10.87 -11.54 -2.83
CA HIS A 284 12.16 -12.24 -2.86
C HIS A 284 13.09 -11.65 -3.92
N TRP A 285 12.58 -11.47 -5.14
CA TRP A 285 13.30 -10.77 -6.18
C TRP A 285 13.77 -9.39 -5.74
N THR A 286 12.88 -8.64 -5.07
CA THR A 286 13.19 -7.29 -4.57
C THR A 286 14.30 -7.30 -3.53
N SER A 287 14.18 -8.17 -2.52
CA SER A 287 15.11 -8.21 -1.39
C SER A 287 16.50 -8.71 -1.79
N LEU A 288 16.57 -9.73 -2.64
CA LEU A 288 17.85 -10.34 -3.05
C LEU A 288 18.57 -9.57 -4.16
N ASN A 289 17.86 -8.67 -4.84
CA ASN A 289 18.45 -7.75 -5.82
C ASN A 289 18.74 -6.35 -5.23
N PHE A 290 18.58 -6.15 -3.93
CA PHE A 290 18.64 -4.81 -3.33
C PHE A 290 19.94 -4.06 -3.66
N PHE A 291 21.09 -4.73 -3.58
CA PHE A 291 22.39 -4.16 -3.86
C PHE A 291 22.90 -4.40 -5.30
N GLU A 292 22.14 -5.09 -6.14
CA GLU A 292 22.55 -5.37 -7.51
C GLU A 292 22.37 -4.11 -8.39
N GLU A 293 23.28 -3.88 -9.32
CA GLU A 293 23.11 -2.84 -10.35
C GLU A 293 22.12 -3.30 -11.42
N GLU A 294 22.25 -4.55 -11.87
CA GLU A 294 21.34 -5.20 -12.79
C GLU A 294 20.65 -6.37 -12.10
N PRO A 295 19.34 -6.49 -12.23
CA PRO A 295 18.58 -7.50 -11.52
C PRO A 295 18.89 -8.92 -12.02
N LYS A 296 18.96 -9.86 -11.11
CA LYS A 296 19.09 -11.30 -11.37
C LYS A 296 17.71 -11.94 -11.38
N ASP A 297 17.20 -12.28 -12.55
CA ASP A 297 15.86 -12.89 -12.72
C ASP A 297 15.75 -14.30 -12.16
N LEU A 298 16.88 -14.93 -11.79
CA LEU A 298 16.86 -16.23 -11.11
C LEU A 298 16.07 -16.18 -9.79
N PHE A 299 15.95 -15.01 -9.15
CA PHE A 299 15.21 -14.82 -7.91
C PHE A 299 13.67 -14.71 -8.10
N LEU A 300 13.19 -14.74 -9.35
CA LEU A 300 11.77 -15.00 -9.65
C LEU A 300 11.36 -16.45 -9.34
N ASP A 301 12.33 -17.36 -9.23
CA ASP A 301 12.13 -18.74 -8.80
C ASP A 301 12.32 -18.80 -7.28
N SER A 302 11.24 -19.07 -6.54
CA SER A 302 11.25 -19.09 -5.07
C SER A 302 12.20 -20.12 -4.46
N ALA A 303 12.44 -21.27 -5.15
CA ALA A 303 13.38 -22.28 -4.67
C ALA A 303 14.82 -21.77 -4.78
N LYS A 304 15.17 -21.13 -5.91
CA LYS A 304 16.49 -20.52 -6.11
C LYS A 304 16.72 -19.31 -5.22
N ALA A 305 15.69 -18.51 -4.99
CA ALA A 305 15.73 -17.41 -4.05
C ALA A 305 16.03 -17.90 -2.62
N SER A 306 15.32 -18.96 -2.18
CA SER A 306 15.54 -19.57 -0.86
C SER A 306 16.94 -20.20 -0.76
N GLU A 307 17.40 -20.93 -1.77
CA GLU A 307 18.74 -21.50 -1.81
C GLU A 307 19.82 -20.40 -1.71
N HIS A 308 19.66 -19.31 -2.45
CA HIS A 308 20.58 -18.17 -2.41
C HIS A 308 20.59 -17.50 -1.04
N LEU A 309 19.42 -17.26 -0.43
CA LEU A 309 19.33 -16.68 0.91
C LEU A 309 20.04 -17.57 1.94
N LEU A 310 19.77 -18.88 1.95
CA LEU A 310 20.36 -19.80 2.92
C LEU A 310 21.86 -20.05 2.71
N SER A 311 22.34 -20.04 1.47
CA SER A 311 23.75 -20.24 1.16
C SER A 311 24.59 -18.96 1.25
N GLY A 312 24.05 -17.81 0.84
CA GLY A 312 24.76 -16.53 0.73
C GLY A 312 24.69 -15.64 1.98
N TYR A 313 23.74 -15.89 2.88
CA TYR A 313 23.50 -15.04 4.05
C TYR A 313 23.70 -15.81 5.35
N VAL A 314 23.84 -15.08 6.45
CA VAL A 314 23.83 -15.59 7.82
C VAL A 314 22.61 -15.08 8.55
N ALA A 315 21.95 -15.94 9.32
CA ALA A 315 20.86 -15.54 10.20
C ALA A 315 21.40 -14.63 11.31
N ILE A 316 20.69 -13.57 11.61
CA ILE A 316 21.04 -12.56 12.61
C ILE A 316 19.83 -12.21 13.48
N ASP A 317 20.13 -11.78 14.69
CA ASP A 317 19.15 -11.18 15.61
C ASP A 317 19.20 -9.64 15.53
N PRO A 318 18.15 -8.94 15.98
CA PRO A 318 18.18 -7.49 16.10
C PRO A 318 19.36 -6.97 16.95
N PRO A 319 19.90 -5.78 16.72
CA PRO A 319 19.38 -4.77 15.79
C PRO A 319 19.79 -5.02 14.33
N PHE A 320 18.82 -4.84 13.42
CA PHE A 320 19.06 -4.95 12.00
C PHE A 320 19.73 -3.69 11.44
N LYS A 321 20.49 -3.85 10.34
CA LYS A 321 21.21 -2.76 9.66
C LYS A 321 20.67 -2.56 8.25
N PHE A 322 21.00 -1.42 7.66
CA PHE A 322 20.69 -1.11 6.27
C PHE A 322 21.13 -2.24 5.33
N GLY A 323 20.18 -2.77 4.57
CA GLY A 323 20.41 -3.84 3.61
C GLY A 323 20.23 -5.27 4.16
N ASP A 324 20.00 -5.44 5.47
CA ASP A 324 19.63 -6.76 6.00
C ASP A 324 18.29 -7.21 5.42
N VAL A 325 18.19 -8.47 5.00
CA VAL A 325 16.94 -9.07 4.52
C VAL A 325 16.17 -9.61 5.72
N LEU A 326 14.93 -9.17 5.87
CA LEU A 326 14.01 -9.63 6.90
C LEU A 326 13.01 -10.60 6.28
N CYS A 327 12.95 -11.82 6.80
CA CYS A 327 12.05 -12.88 6.33
C CYS A 327 10.95 -13.14 7.35
N PHE A 328 9.71 -13.06 6.93
CA PHE A 328 8.53 -13.47 7.70
C PHE A 328 8.36 -14.98 7.55
N LEU A 329 8.45 -15.68 8.64
CA LEU A 329 8.34 -17.14 8.73
C LEU A 329 7.11 -17.52 9.53
N ASP A 330 6.33 -18.50 9.05
CA ASP A 330 5.27 -19.14 9.82
C ASP A 330 5.50 -20.65 9.82
N ASN A 331 5.70 -21.23 11.01
CA ASN A 331 6.05 -22.65 11.16
C ASN A 331 7.26 -23.10 10.31
N GLY A 332 8.20 -22.19 10.05
CA GLY A 332 9.39 -22.45 9.23
C GLY A 332 9.20 -22.21 7.72
N GLU A 333 8.00 -21.94 7.27
CA GLU A 333 7.70 -21.54 5.87
C GLU A 333 7.91 -20.05 5.67
N GLY A 334 8.63 -19.67 4.61
CA GLY A 334 8.82 -18.26 4.21
C GLY A 334 7.55 -17.69 3.60
N LEU A 335 7.02 -16.63 4.20
CA LEU A 335 5.81 -15.95 3.72
C LEU A 335 6.14 -14.72 2.89
N HIS A 336 7.17 -13.98 3.31
CA HIS A 336 7.50 -12.69 2.74
C HIS A 336 8.94 -12.31 3.07
N THR A 337 9.54 -11.45 2.25
CA THR A 337 10.83 -10.81 2.55
C THR A 337 10.77 -9.31 2.28
N CYS A 338 11.49 -8.53 3.08
CA CYS A 338 11.71 -7.11 2.88
C CYS A 338 13.15 -6.76 3.25
N VAL A 339 13.57 -5.53 2.98
CA VAL A 339 14.93 -5.05 3.28
C VAL A 339 14.87 -3.96 4.33
N GLN A 340 15.64 -4.12 5.40
CA GLN A 340 15.82 -3.10 6.44
C GLN A 340 16.42 -1.83 5.86
N VAL A 341 15.77 -0.69 6.12
CA VAL A 341 16.25 0.63 5.68
C VAL A 341 16.71 1.46 6.85
N ALA A 342 15.87 1.73 7.84
CA ALA A 342 16.22 2.47 9.04
C ALA A 342 15.11 2.34 10.09
N ASP A 343 15.43 2.22 11.39
CA ASP A 343 14.44 2.08 12.48
C ASP A 343 13.37 1.02 12.15
N ASP A 344 12.11 1.42 12.04
CA ASP A 344 10.97 0.57 11.66
C ASP A 344 10.65 0.63 10.15
N ILE A 345 11.51 1.22 9.35
CA ILE A 345 11.30 1.44 7.91
C ILE A 345 11.97 0.34 7.10
N VAL A 346 11.20 -0.30 6.22
CA VAL A 346 11.68 -1.33 5.29
C VAL A 346 11.28 -1.01 3.86
N LEU A 347 12.07 -1.49 2.89
CA LEU A 347 11.71 -1.51 1.47
C LEU A 347 11.10 -2.88 1.14
N THR A 348 9.97 -2.86 0.47
CA THR A 348 9.24 -4.08 0.12
C THR A 348 8.49 -3.97 -1.20
N LYS A 349 8.07 -5.12 -1.73
CA LYS A 349 7.03 -5.26 -2.77
C LYS A 349 6.11 -6.41 -2.35
N ASN A 350 4.83 -6.10 -2.12
CA ASN A 350 3.87 -7.05 -1.55
C ASN A 350 3.26 -7.97 -2.62
N GLY A 351 3.97 -9.06 -2.93
CA GLY A 351 3.56 -10.06 -3.93
C GLY A 351 3.97 -9.71 -5.36
N GLU A 352 3.61 -10.58 -6.32
CA GLU A 352 3.99 -10.43 -7.73
C GLU A 352 2.94 -9.70 -8.59
N SER A 353 1.86 -9.18 -7.99
CA SER A 353 0.85 -8.44 -8.73
C SER A 353 1.41 -7.20 -9.44
N ILE A 354 0.88 -6.91 -10.63
CA ILE A 354 1.17 -5.67 -11.37
C ILE A 354 0.68 -4.42 -10.59
N LEU A 355 -0.28 -4.58 -9.69
CA LEU A 355 -0.82 -3.55 -8.79
C LEU A 355 -0.01 -3.39 -7.50
N ALA A 356 1.02 -4.19 -7.27
CA ALA A 356 1.87 -4.07 -6.10
C ALA A 356 3.14 -3.28 -6.44
N PRO A 357 3.25 -2.00 -6.06
CA PRO A 357 4.45 -1.19 -6.27
C PRO A 357 5.55 -1.56 -5.31
N TRP A 358 6.76 -1.04 -5.56
CA TRP A 358 7.83 -1.00 -4.57
C TRP A 358 7.59 0.16 -3.62
N THR A 359 7.54 -0.13 -2.31
CA THR A 359 7.15 0.82 -1.28
C THR A 359 8.11 0.82 -0.10
N PHE A 360 8.21 1.95 0.59
CA PHE A 360 8.59 1.93 1.99
C PHE A 360 7.35 1.66 2.84
N MET A 361 7.52 0.80 3.84
CA MET A 361 6.49 0.51 4.84
C MET A 361 7.11 0.46 6.23
N SER A 362 6.29 0.56 7.29
CA SER A 362 6.76 0.19 8.61
C SER A 362 6.82 -1.34 8.72
N LEU A 363 7.82 -1.85 9.43
CA LEU A 363 7.93 -3.28 9.72
C LEU A 363 6.71 -3.77 10.49
N LYS A 364 6.19 -2.92 11.38
CA LYS A 364 4.96 -3.18 12.13
C LYS A 364 3.74 -3.39 11.22
N ASP A 365 3.55 -2.54 10.20
CA ASP A 365 2.44 -2.70 9.24
C ASP A 365 2.59 -4.02 8.46
N LEU A 366 3.83 -4.40 8.09
CA LEU A 366 4.08 -5.68 7.44
C LEU A 366 3.81 -6.87 8.37
N GLU A 367 4.18 -6.76 9.66
CA GLU A 367 3.85 -7.80 10.65
C GLU A 367 2.33 -8.01 10.75
N GLU A 368 1.53 -6.95 10.70
CA GLU A 368 0.07 -7.06 10.70
C GLU A 368 -0.47 -7.75 9.44
N ILE A 369 0.10 -7.44 8.27
CA ILE A 369 -0.29 -8.02 6.98
C ILE A 369 0.05 -9.52 6.91
N TYR A 370 1.26 -9.91 7.35
CA TYR A 370 1.78 -11.26 7.16
C TYR A 370 1.63 -12.16 8.39
N ARG A 371 1.05 -11.68 9.48
CA ARG A 371 0.76 -12.52 10.66
C ARG A 371 -0.34 -13.53 10.35
N ARG A 372 0.05 -14.78 10.13
CA ARG A 372 -0.88 -15.89 9.89
C ARG A 372 -1.28 -16.63 11.14
N SER A 373 -0.36 -16.77 12.10
CA SER A 373 -0.56 -17.48 13.35
C SER A 373 0.25 -16.84 14.49
N ALA A 374 0.12 -17.39 15.69
CA ALA A 374 0.97 -17.01 16.82
C ALA A 374 2.45 -17.41 16.62
N ASN A 375 2.76 -18.31 15.68
CA ASN A 375 4.11 -18.77 15.37
C ASN A 375 4.78 -17.94 14.26
N THR A 376 4.07 -16.95 13.70
CA THR A 376 4.67 -16.03 12.71
C THR A 376 5.73 -15.18 13.40
N ARG A 377 6.95 -15.18 12.85
CA ARG A 377 8.10 -14.41 13.36
C ARG A 377 8.89 -13.77 12.23
N VAL A 378 9.66 -12.74 12.55
CA VAL A 378 10.63 -12.12 11.64
C VAL A 378 12.02 -12.65 11.97
N GLN A 379 12.73 -13.13 10.95
CA GLN A 379 14.12 -13.56 11.01
C GLN A 379 14.97 -12.68 10.11
N GLY A 380 16.01 -12.06 10.65
CA GLY A 380 16.97 -11.28 9.87
C GLY A 380 18.04 -12.16 9.22
N TYR A 381 18.51 -11.72 8.05
CA TYR A 381 19.58 -12.35 7.29
C TYR A 381 20.52 -11.28 6.74
N ARG A 382 21.82 -11.42 6.99
CA ARG A 382 22.87 -10.51 6.50
C ARG A 382 23.74 -11.22 5.47
N LEU A 383 24.08 -10.54 4.40
CA LEU A 383 24.98 -11.06 3.36
C LEU A 383 26.34 -11.42 3.99
N LYS A 384 26.87 -12.60 3.69
CA LYS A 384 28.17 -13.09 4.21
C LYS A 384 29.32 -12.15 3.81
N GLY A 385 30.18 -11.83 4.77
CA GLY A 385 31.32 -10.95 4.56
C GLY A 385 31.04 -9.46 4.76
N HIS A 386 29.84 -9.11 5.25
CA HIS A 386 29.45 -7.72 5.50
C HIS A 386 28.84 -7.50 6.88
#